data_fd8c60d32414b5e6a3c07b107354d020
#
_entry.id   fd8c60d32414b5e6a3c07b107354d020
#
_cell.length_a   1.000
_cell.length_b   1.000
_cell.length_c   1.000
_cell.angle_alpha   90.00
_cell.angle_beta   90.00
_cell.angle_gamma   90.00
#
_symmetry.space_group_name_H-M   'P 1'
#
loop_
_entity.id
_entity.type
_entity.pdbx_description
1 polymer ?
#
loop_
_entity_poly.entity_id
_entity_poly.type
_entity_poly.pdbx_seq_one_letter_code
_entity_poly.pdbx_strand_id
1 'polypeptide(L)'
;PGEALVLENFEPDVEGGYRRINGHRKLINQLIPQTNSSGEKVLMVAKFADKYIAARGEKIWTSASAELRTVIEANTSMTGSGTIGVDSVAGFSSSGTLEMAITETTVERFTYTGINASSDPPTFTGVTRQVDSTNARKHLSGIQVSENWTERDTGRTNAGKYRFERFNFNGTDKIILVDEVNAPVVIDSSMNVVDVTTTSVVGSKFIASFANRMFYAGKSTTPEELVFSVGFDEDNFAADVGDPAGSIRVDDTITGIKVFRDSLFIFCEN
;
A
#
# COMPACT_ATOMS: atom_id res chain seq x y z
N PRO A 1 19.51 19.02 35.05
CA PRO A 1 18.99 18.82 33.74
C PRO A 1 17.53 18.36 33.87
N GLY A 2 16.58 19.16 33.37
CA GLY A 2 15.16 18.83 33.47
C GLY A 2 14.80 17.71 32.48
N GLU A 3 14.05 16.75 32.94
CA GLU A 3 13.43 15.74 32.09
C GLU A 3 12.15 16.31 31.48
N ALA A 4 11.94 16.13 30.19
CA ALA A 4 10.68 16.47 29.57
C ALA A 4 9.68 15.31 29.84
N LEU A 5 8.58 15.63 30.52
CA LEU A 5 7.53 14.67 30.83
C LEU A 5 6.66 14.31 29.61
N VAL A 6 6.51 15.22 28.67
CA VAL A 6 5.78 15.03 27.42
C VAL A 6 6.51 15.78 26.30
N LEU A 7 6.77 15.08 25.20
CA LEU A 7 7.35 15.64 23.98
C LEU A 7 6.43 15.33 22.81
N GLU A 8 5.73 16.34 22.31
CA GLU A 8 4.92 16.24 21.11
C GLU A 8 5.63 16.87 19.92
N ASN A 9 5.64 16.20 18.79
CA ASN A 9 6.32 16.62 17.55
C ASN A 9 7.84 16.78 17.67
N PHE A 10 8.48 15.95 18.49
CA PHE A 10 9.92 15.83 18.60
C PHE A 10 10.39 14.39 18.34
N GLU A 11 11.59 14.25 17.83
CA GLU A 11 12.27 12.98 17.65
C GLU A 11 13.66 13.02 18.29
N PRO A 12 14.25 11.88 18.72
CA PRO A 12 15.63 11.84 19.19
C PRO A 12 16.58 12.33 18.10
N ASP A 13 17.53 13.18 18.47
CA ASP A 13 18.60 13.62 17.57
C ASP A 13 19.81 12.71 17.68
N VAL A 14 20.49 12.47 16.54
CA VAL A 14 21.70 11.66 16.49
C VAL A 14 22.88 12.27 17.27
N GLU A 15 22.88 13.59 17.48
CA GLU A 15 23.87 14.32 18.27
C GLU A 15 23.52 14.37 19.76
N GLY A 16 22.44 13.70 20.16
CA GLY A 16 21.91 13.71 21.52
C GLY A 16 20.85 14.79 21.74
N GLY A 17 19.89 14.50 22.63
CA GLY A 17 18.73 15.35 22.87
C GLY A 17 17.56 15.10 21.92
N TYR A 18 16.75 16.11 21.70
CA TYR A 18 15.55 16.04 20.87
C TYR A 18 15.51 17.19 19.88
N ARG A 19 15.14 16.91 18.66
CA ARG A 19 14.86 17.94 17.66
C ARG A 19 13.38 17.95 17.32
N ARG A 20 12.87 19.11 16.92
CA ARG A 20 11.50 19.23 16.43
C ARG A 20 11.38 18.50 15.09
N ILE A 21 10.34 17.66 14.97
CA ILE A 21 10.00 17.04 13.68
C ILE A 21 9.65 18.16 12.69
N ASN A 22 10.28 18.15 11.54
CA ASN A 22 9.94 19.08 10.46
C ASN A 22 8.50 18.86 10.04
N GLY A 23 7.82 19.93 9.67
CA GLY A 23 6.44 19.86 9.19
C GLY A 23 6.31 18.86 8.04
N HIS A 24 5.22 18.09 8.04
CA HIS A 24 4.90 17.15 6.97
C HIS A 24 4.02 17.85 5.92
N ARG A 25 4.12 17.40 4.69
CA ARG A 25 3.19 17.76 3.62
C ARG A 25 2.48 16.51 3.12
N LYS A 26 1.29 16.66 2.61
CA LYS A 26 0.61 15.57 1.92
C LYS A 26 1.45 15.09 0.75
N LEU A 27 1.69 13.80 0.71
CA LEU A 27 2.39 13.16 -0.40
C LEU A 27 1.46 12.99 -1.61
N ILE A 28 0.20 12.63 -1.35
CA ILE A 28 -0.88 12.49 -2.33
C ILE A 28 -2.12 13.17 -1.75
N ASN A 29 -2.82 13.97 -2.53
CA ASN A 29 -4.07 14.61 -2.11
C ASN A 29 -5.26 13.65 -2.14
N GLN A 30 -5.11 12.51 -2.79
CA GLN A 30 -6.17 11.52 -2.89
C GLN A 30 -6.42 10.83 -1.55
N LEU A 31 -7.70 10.68 -1.23
CA LEU A 31 -8.13 9.80 -0.14
C LEU A 31 -8.11 8.36 -0.62
N ILE A 32 -7.59 7.46 0.20
CA ILE A 32 -7.76 6.02 -0.03
C ILE A 32 -9.25 5.74 0.03
N PRO A 33 -9.87 5.15 -1.01
CA PRO A 33 -11.32 4.99 -1.07
C PRO A 33 -11.86 4.16 0.11
N GLN A 34 -13.07 4.47 0.54
CA GLN A 34 -13.81 3.70 1.55
C GLN A 34 -14.63 2.62 0.86
N THR A 35 -14.85 1.50 1.53
CA THR A 35 -15.62 0.39 0.99
C THR A 35 -17.12 0.56 1.26
N ASN A 36 -17.52 0.66 2.52
CA ASN A 36 -18.92 0.52 2.91
C ASN A 36 -19.42 1.51 3.97
N SER A 37 -18.57 2.15 4.76
CA SER A 37 -19.04 3.00 5.85
C SER A 37 -18.11 4.15 6.16
N SER A 38 -18.69 5.24 6.66
CA SER A 38 -17.91 6.33 7.25
C SER A 38 -17.11 5.80 8.45
N GLY A 39 -15.82 6.08 8.49
CA GLY A 39 -14.97 5.74 9.63
C GLY A 39 -14.09 4.51 9.46
N GLU A 40 -14.08 3.86 8.30
CA GLU A 40 -13.10 2.80 8.01
C GLU A 40 -11.68 3.32 8.18
N LYS A 41 -10.91 2.61 9.00
CA LYS A 41 -9.51 2.96 9.25
C LYS A 41 -8.63 2.48 8.10
N VAL A 42 -7.58 3.23 7.82
CA VAL A 42 -6.46 2.77 7.03
C VAL A 42 -5.64 1.83 7.91
N LEU A 43 -5.52 0.58 7.52
CA LEU A 43 -4.88 -0.48 8.29
C LEU A 43 -3.39 -0.62 7.94
N MET A 44 -3.01 -0.20 6.74
CA MET A 44 -1.63 -0.21 6.26
C MET A 44 -1.46 0.78 5.12
N VAL A 45 -0.26 1.35 5.02
CA VAL A 45 0.27 1.97 3.80
C VAL A 45 1.72 1.52 3.63
N ALA A 46 2.05 1.02 2.45
CA ALA A 46 3.41 0.63 2.08
C ALA A 46 3.77 1.20 0.70
N LYS A 47 5.04 1.53 0.48
CA LYS A 47 5.55 1.80 -0.88
C LYS A 47 6.15 0.50 -1.41
N PHE A 48 5.75 0.06 -2.59
CA PHE A 48 6.32 -1.09 -3.28
C PHE A 48 6.44 -0.77 -4.77
N ALA A 49 7.59 -1.09 -5.35
CA ALA A 49 7.97 -0.59 -6.66
C ALA A 49 7.81 0.95 -6.71
N ASP A 50 7.09 1.49 -7.65
CA ASP A 50 6.81 2.91 -7.81
C ASP A 50 5.41 3.33 -7.31
N LYS A 51 4.69 2.42 -6.61
CA LYS A 51 3.31 2.62 -6.16
C LYS A 51 3.18 2.56 -4.65
N TYR A 52 2.09 3.13 -4.13
CA TYR A 52 1.65 2.91 -2.76
C TYR A 52 0.59 1.82 -2.75
N ILE A 53 0.72 0.89 -1.81
CA ILE A 53 -0.27 -0.12 -1.48
C ILE A 53 -0.92 0.32 -0.18
N ALA A 54 -2.24 0.31 -0.12
CA ALA A 54 -2.98 0.63 1.08
C ALA A 54 -4.06 -0.42 1.34
N ALA A 55 -4.17 -0.85 2.60
CA ALA A 55 -5.29 -1.64 3.07
C ALA A 55 -6.26 -0.72 3.82
N ARG A 56 -7.53 -0.72 3.43
CA ARG A 56 -8.59 0.02 4.08
C ARG A 56 -9.91 -0.73 4.00
N GLY A 57 -10.56 -0.92 5.15
CA GLY A 57 -11.78 -1.70 5.22
C GLY A 57 -11.56 -3.13 4.74
N GLU A 58 -12.37 -3.57 3.81
CA GLU A 58 -12.36 -4.92 3.23
C GLU A 58 -11.52 -5.02 1.95
N LYS A 59 -10.73 -4.01 1.62
CA LYS A 59 -10.06 -3.90 0.32
C LYS A 59 -8.58 -3.54 0.43
N ILE A 60 -7.86 -3.97 -0.60
CA ILE A 60 -6.49 -3.53 -0.89
C ILE A 60 -6.52 -2.65 -2.14
N TRP A 61 -5.86 -1.52 -2.03
CA TRP A 61 -5.77 -0.49 -3.06
C TRP A 61 -4.33 -0.25 -3.45
N THR A 62 -4.12 0.08 -4.72
CA THR A 62 -2.84 0.63 -5.18
C THR A 62 -3.03 2.01 -5.75
N SER A 63 -2.11 2.92 -5.44
CA SER A 63 -2.05 4.19 -6.16
C SER A 63 -1.62 3.95 -7.60
N ALA A 64 -1.75 4.96 -8.46
CA ALA A 64 -0.88 5.11 -9.61
C ALA A 64 0.60 5.19 -9.15
N SER A 65 1.54 5.43 -10.04
CA SER A 65 2.94 5.61 -9.61
C SER A 65 3.03 6.58 -8.44
N ALA A 66 3.86 6.27 -7.45
CA ALA A 66 4.03 7.08 -6.25
C ALA A 66 4.51 8.52 -6.55
N GLU A 67 5.07 8.75 -7.72
CA GLU A 67 5.59 10.03 -8.18
C GLU A 67 4.69 10.71 -9.22
N LEU A 68 3.61 10.02 -9.62
CA LEU A 68 2.76 10.45 -10.73
C LEU A 68 1.80 11.54 -10.27
N ARG A 69 2.23 12.76 -10.38
CA ARG A 69 1.48 13.97 -10.06
C ARG A 69 1.75 15.03 -11.10
N THR A 70 0.72 15.75 -11.44
CA THR A 70 0.81 16.95 -12.27
C THR A 70 -0.11 18.03 -11.72
N VAL A 71 0.04 19.24 -12.16
CA VAL A 71 -0.83 20.35 -11.80
C VAL A 71 -1.52 20.92 -13.03
N ILE A 72 -2.68 21.51 -12.85
CA ILE A 72 -3.41 22.18 -13.92
C ILE A 72 -2.69 23.48 -14.28
N GLU A 73 -2.38 23.66 -15.54
CA GLU A 73 -1.76 24.90 -16.07
C GLU A 73 -2.76 26.03 -16.24
N ALA A 74 -4.00 25.72 -16.59
CA ALA A 74 -5.03 26.73 -16.80
C ALA A 74 -6.33 26.37 -16.06
N ASN A 75 -7.12 27.41 -15.73
CA ASN A 75 -8.40 27.21 -15.08
C ASN A 75 -9.31 26.33 -15.95
N THR A 76 -9.89 25.28 -15.35
CA THR A 76 -10.87 24.45 -16.03
C THR A 76 -12.24 25.12 -16.04
N SER A 77 -13.01 24.90 -17.10
CA SER A 77 -14.41 25.28 -17.15
C SER A 77 -15.27 24.41 -16.21
N MET A 78 -16.38 24.92 -15.73
CA MET A 78 -17.38 24.13 -15.00
C MET A 78 -18.14 23.13 -15.90
N THR A 79 -18.20 23.42 -17.19
CA THR A 79 -18.94 22.62 -18.18
C THR A 79 -18.01 22.30 -19.34
N GLY A 80 -17.88 21.04 -19.66
CA GLY A 80 -17.20 20.61 -20.87
C GLY A 80 -16.39 19.34 -20.69
N SER A 81 -16.62 18.45 -21.62
CA SER A 81 -15.70 17.40 -22.02
C SER A 81 -14.68 18.03 -22.98
N GLY A 82 -13.46 17.56 -23.00
CA GLY A 82 -12.46 18.09 -23.92
C GLY A 82 -11.04 17.77 -23.49
N THR A 83 -10.30 18.78 -23.11
CA THR A 83 -8.89 18.64 -22.71
C THR A 83 -8.63 19.33 -21.36
N ILE A 84 -7.65 18.79 -20.64
CA ILE A 84 -7.12 19.43 -19.42
C ILE A 84 -5.62 19.62 -19.63
N GLY A 85 -5.19 20.90 -19.62
CA GLY A 85 -3.78 21.26 -19.69
C GLY A 85 -3.10 21.10 -18.34
N VAL A 86 -1.92 20.49 -18.33
CA VAL A 86 -1.15 20.15 -17.11
C VAL A 86 0.35 20.38 -17.35
N ASP A 87 1.15 20.48 -16.28
CA ASP A 87 2.60 20.63 -16.38
C ASP A 87 3.26 19.45 -17.12
N SER A 88 2.76 18.24 -16.91
CA SER A 88 3.33 17.04 -17.52
C SER A 88 2.32 15.92 -17.58
N VAL A 89 2.35 15.15 -18.65
CA VAL A 89 1.62 13.88 -18.81
C VAL A 89 2.56 12.67 -18.78
N ALA A 90 3.85 12.90 -18.50
CA ALA A 90 4.84 11.82 -18.48
C ALA A 90 4.54 10.79 -17.40
N GLY A 91 4.56 9.51 -17.76
CA GLY A 91 4.31 8.38 -16.87
C GLY A 91 2.83 8.06 -16.63
N PHE A 92 1.90 8.92 -17.03
CA PHE A 92 0.48 8.60 -16.98
C PHE A 92 0.11 7.54 -18.02
N SER A 93 -0.88 6.72 -17.69
CA SER A 93 -1.47 5.75 -18.63
C SER A 93 -2.07 6.47 -19.84
N SER A 94 -2.20 5.79 -20.99
CA SER A 94 -2.81 6.37 -22.17
C SER A 94 -4.31 6.70 -22.01
N SER A 95 -4.95 6.10 -21.02
CA SER A 95 -6.34 6.37 -20.62
C SER A 95 -6.53 6.00 -19.15
N GLY A 96 -7.55 6.54 -18.49
CA GLY A 96 -7.78 6.23 -17.09
C GLY A 96 -8.76 7.17 -16.40
N THR A 97 -8.76 7.12 -15.08
CA THR A 97 -9.53 8.04 -14.23
C THR A 97 -8.57 8.93 -13.44
N LEU A 98 -8.79 10.22 -13.52
CA LEU A 98 -8.07 11.23 -12.76
C LEU A 98 -8.92 11.74 -11.62
N GLU A 99 -8.26 12.21 -10.58
CA GLU A 99 -8.87 12.84 -9.43
C GLU A 99 -8.23 14.21 -9.19
N MET A 100 -9.08 15.21 -8.99
CA MET A 100 -8.71 16.53 -8.49
C MET A 100 -9.29 16.74 -7.11
N ALA A 101 -8.45 16.97 -6.13
CA ALA A 101 -8.88 17.31 -4.79
C ALA A 101 -9.35 18.78 -4.73
N ILE A 102 -10.59 18.99 -4.32
CA ILE A 102 -11.17 20.31 -4.09
C ILE A 102 -10.94 20.74 -2.64
N THR A 103 -11.18 19.81 -1.73
CA THR A 103 -10.90 19.92 -0.30
C THR A 103 -10.34 18.58 0.20
N GLU A 104 -10.05 18.47 1.48
CA GLU A 104 -9.61 17.21 2.10
C GLU A 104 -10.61 16.06 1.95
N THR A 105 -11.89 16.39 1.76
CA THR A 105 -13.00 15.42 1.72
C THR A 105 -13.81 15.48 0.42
N THR A 106 -13.53 16.43 -0.45
CA THR A 106 -14.28 16.63 -1.70
C THR A 106 -13.34 16.55 -2.88
N VAL A 107 -13.67 15.65 -3.79
CA VAL A 107 -12.92 15.43 -5.02
C VAL A 107 -13.83 15.51 -6.24
N GLU A 108 -13.27 15.82 -7.38
CA GLU A 108 -13.89 15.57 -8.67
C GLU A 108 -13.11 14.54 -9.42
N ARG A 109 -13.81 13.58 -10.01
CA ARG A 109 -13.25 12.54 -10.87
C ARG A 109 -13.66 12.75 -12.30
N PHE A 110 -12.73 12.47 -13.21
CA PHE A 110 -12.98 12.45 -14.64
C PHE A 110 -12.18 11.35 -15.31
N THR A 111 -12.77 10.77 -16.34
CA THR A 111 -12.03 9.85 -17.21
C THR A 111 -11.39 10.64 -18.35
N TYR A 112 -10.32 10.06 -18.91
CA TYR A 112 -9.67 10.54 -20.13
C TYR A 112 -9.37 9.33 -21.03
N THR A 113 -9.29 9.58 -22.32
CA THR A 113 -9.07 8.52 -23.32
C THR A 113 -7.78 8.72 -24.13
N GLY A 114 -7.01 9.75 -23.82
CA GLY A 114 -5.73 10.00 -24.47
C GLY A 114 -4.89 11.04 -23.75
N ILE A 115 -3.61 11.10 -24.13
CA ILE A 115 -2.67 12.13 -23.71
C ILE A 115 -2.03 12.77 -24.94
N ASN A 116 -1.73 14.06 -24.86
CA ASN A 116 -0.92 14.77 -25.86
C ASN A 116 0.24 15.45 -25.16
N ALA A 117 1.42 14.82 -25.24
CA ALA A 117 2.65 15.33 -24.66
C ALA A 117 3.31 16.44 -25.51
N SER A 118 2.86 16.61 -26.75
CA SER A 118 3.44 17.58 -27.70
C SER A 118 2.71 18.91 -27.71
N SER A 119 1.55 19.03 -27.02
CA SER A 119 0.86 20.31 -26.86
C SER A 119 1.56 21.17 -25.80
N ASP A 120 1.37 22.46 -25.87
CA ASP A 120 1.85 23.44 -24.90
C ASP A 120 0.63 24.19 -24.31
N PRO A 121 0.26 23.92 -23.05
CA PRO A 121 0.77 22.89 -22.16
C PRO A 121 0.41 21.46 -22.61
N PRO A 122 1.11 20.42 -22.12
CA PRO A 122 0.69 19.02 -22.31
C PRO A 122 -0.74 18.79 -21.83
N THR A 123 -1.50 17.88 -22.47
CA THR A 123 -2.93 17.73 -22.16
C THR A 123 -3.36 16.28 -22.00
N PHE A 124 -4.33 16.06 -21.09
CA PHE A 124 -5.24 14.93 -21.14
C PHE A 124 -6.36 15.23 -22.14
N THR A 125 -6.69 14.27 -22.99
CA THR A 125 -7.67 14.42 -24.08
C THR A 125 -8.83 13.44 -23.93
N GLY A 126 -9.97 13.73 -24.57
CA GLY A 126 -11.17 12.92 -24.43
C GLY A 126 -11.71 12.87 -23.00
N VAL A 127 -11.61 13.98 -22.30
CA VAL A 127 -11.99 14.08 -20.88
C VAL A 127 -13.51 14.06 -20.73
N THR A 128 -14.01 13.18 -19.89
CA THR A 128 -15.42 13.15 -19.41
C THR A 128 -15.44 13.43 -17.92
N ARG A 129 -16.23 14.39 -17.51
CA ARG A 129 -16.36 14.87 -16.14
C ARG A 129 -17.55 14.24 -15.42
N GLN A 130 -17.65 14.45 -14.11
CA GLN A 130 -18.73 13.97 -13.25
C GLN A 130 -18.81 12.42 -13.18
N VAL A 131 -17.68 11.76 -13.20
CA VAL A 131 -17.62 10.30 -13.03
C VAL A 131 -17.80 9.95 -11.55
N ASP A 132 -18.26 8.76 -11.28
CA ASP A 132 -18.44 8.22 -9.91
C ASP A 132 -19.26 9.13 -9.00
N SER A 133 -20.31 9.72 -9.53
CA SER A 133 -21.23 10.61 -8.79
C SER A 133 -20.56 11.86 -8.21
N THR A 134 -19.41 12.27 -8.74
CA THR A 134 -18.78 13.53 -8.37
C THR A 134 -19.41 14.71 -9.13
N ASN A 135 -19.34 15.92 -8.56
CA ASN A 135 -19.90 17.10 -9.19
C ASN A 135 -18.81 17.89 -9.94
N ALA A 136 -19.10 18.30 -11.17
CA ALA A 136 -18.21 19.17 -11.91
C ALA A 136 -18.05 20.53 -11.22
N ARG A 137 -16.80 20.99 -11.14
CA ARG A 137 -16.45 22.28 -10.56
C ARG A 137 -15.40 22.98 -11.40
N LYS A 138 -15.32 24.29 -11.22
CA LYS A 138 -14.19 25.04 -11.75
C LYS A 138 -12.95 24.77 -10.90
N HIS A 139 -11.89 24.32 -11.52
CA HIS A 139 -10.58 24.17 -10.88
C HIS A 139 -9.66 25.29 -11.32
N LEU A 140 -8.90 25.82 -10.37
CA LEU A 140 -7.91 26.86 -10.64
C LEU A 140 -6.60 26.23 -11.07
N SER A 141 -5.78 26.99 -11.78
CA SER A 141 -4.40 26.64 -12.05
C SER A 141 -3.65 26.34 -10.75
N GLY A 142 -2.72 25.41 -10.77
CA GLY A 142 -1.98 24.95 -9.61
C GLY A 142 -2.65 23.83 -8.79
N ILE A 143 -3.87 23.41 -9.15
CA ILE A 143 -4.55 22.27 -8.52
C ILE A 143 -3.85 20.98 -8.96
N GLN A 144 -3.53 20.12 -8.00
CA GLN A 144 -2.92 18.83 -8.26
C GLN A 144 -3.90 17.84 -8.86
N VAL A 145 -3.43 17.14 -9.88
CA VAL A 145 -4.12 16.03 -10.56
C VAL A 145 -3.32 14.75 -10.35
N SER A 146 -3.99 13.67 -10.09
CA SER A 146 -3.37 12.34 -9.97
C SER A 146 -4.32 11.25 -10.47
N GLU A 147 -3.77 10.12 -10.87
CA GLU A 147 -4.60 8.93 -11.15
C GLU A 147 -5.23 8.42 -9.85
N ASN A 148 -6.44 7.88 -9.97
CA ASN A 148 -7.20 7.37 -8.82
C ASN A 148 -6.55 6.08 -8.26
N TRP A 149 -6.88 5.76 -7.01
CA TRP A 149 -6.58 4.46 -6.43
C TRP A 149 -7.30 3.35 -7.19
N THR A 150 -6.58 2.27 -7.46
CA THR A 150 -7.11 1.09 -8.13
C THR A 150 -7.35 0.00 -7.09
N GLU A 151 -8.57 -0.53 -7.05
CA GLU A 151 -8.88 -1.73 -6.26
C GLU A 151 -8.11 -2.92 -6.81
N ARG A 152 -7.47 -3.69 -5.91
CA ARG A 152 -6.68 -4.86 -6.27
C ARG A 152 -7.20 -6.12 -5.63
N ASP A 153 -7.83 -6.00 -4.48
CA ASP A 153 -8.41 -7.10 -3.74
C ASP A 153 -9.61 -6.62 -2.94
N THR A 154 -10.59 -7.51 -2.71
CA THR A 154 -11.86 -7.21 -2.04
C THR A 154 -12.38 -8.42 -1.27
N GLY A 155 -13.38 -8.19 -0.38
CA GLY A 155 -14.02 -9.25 0.38
C GLY A 155 -13.21 -9.75 1.57
N ARG A 156 -12.18 -9.01 1.97
CA ARG A 156 -11.40 -9.32 3.16
C ARG A 156 -12.18 -8.96 4.43
N THR A 157 -11.96 -9.72 5.47
CA THR A 157 -12.50 -9.34 6.79
C THR A 157 -11.75 -8.10 7.30
N ASN A 158 -12.51 -7.04 7.60
CA ASN A 158 -11.96 -5.81 8.15
C ASN A 158 -11.61 -6.00 9.63
N ALA A 159 -10.41 -6.45 9.93
CA ALA A 159 -10.03 -6.79 11.29
C ALA A 159 -8.62 -6.31 11.68
N GLY A 160 -7.59 -6.90 11.23
CA GLY A 160 -6.28 -6.76 11.83
C GLY A 160 -5.45 -5.57 11.31
N LYS A 161 -4.36 -5.31 12.01
CA LYS A 161 -3.30 -4.43 11.51
C LYS A 161 -2.43 -5.22 10.55
N TYR A 162 -2.31 -4.76 9.32
CA TYR A 162 -1.43 -5.39 8.35
C TYR A 162 0.05 -5.23 8.72
N ARG A 163 0.79 -6.29 8.46
CA ARG A 163 2.25 -6.31 8.41
C ARG A 163 2.68 -6.81 7.05
N PHE A 164 3.86 -6.42 6.62
CA PHE A 164 4.36 -6.82 5.31
C PHE A 164 5.85 -7.15 5.34
N GLU A 165 6.24 -7.99 4.40
CA GLU A 165 7.62 -8.31 4.10
C GLU A 165 7.86 -8.15 2.60
N ARG A 166 9.00 -7.55 2.23
CA ARG A 166 9.46 -7.50 0.84
C ARG A 166 10.51 -8.58 0.64
N PHE A 167 10.42 -9.25 -0.46
CA PHE A 167 11.34 -10.31 -0.79
C PHE A 167 11.55 -10.41 -2.29
N ASN A 168 12.60 -11.11 -2.67
CA ASN A 168 12.95 -11.40 -4.06
C ASN A 168 13.38 -12.84 -4.16
N PHE A 169 12.45 -13.72 -4.47
CA PHE A 169 12.74 -15.10 -4.79
C PHE A 169 12.80 -15.25 -6.32
N ASN A 170 13.84 -15.92 -6.83
CA ASN A 170 14.03 -16.15 -8.27
C ASN A 170 14.09 -14.86 -9.13
N GLY A 171 14.58 -13.74 -8.56
CA GLY A 171 14.77 -12.50 -9.29
C GLY A 171 13.49 -11.66 -9.49
N THR A 172 12.38 -12.05 -8.86
CA THR A 172 11.11 -11.29 -8.91
C THR A 172 10.84 -10.61 -7.59
N ASP A 173 10.79 -9.27 -7.60
CA ASP A 173 10.42 -8.50 -6.41
C ASP A 173 8.94 -8.66 -6.12
N LYS A 174 8.63 -9.00 -4.89
CA LYS A 174 7.28 -9.17 -4.36
C LYS A 174 7.16 -8.55 -2.97
N ILE A 175 5.94 -8.25 -2.57
CA ILE A 175 5.57 -7.90 -1.20
C ILE A 175 4.46 -8.83 -0.75
N ILE A 176 4.56 -9.32 0.47
CA ILE A 176 3.52 -10.15 1.07
C ILE A 176 2.96 -9.47 2.30
N LEU A 177 1.65 -9.58 2.49
CA LEU A 177 0.89 -8.94 3.55
C LEU A 177 0.22 -10.00 4.40
N VAL A 178 0.22 -9.80 5.73
CA VAL A 178 -0.54 -10.58 6.72
C VAL A 178 -1.30 -9.64 7.65
N ASP A 179 -2.44 -10.05 8.18
CA ASP A 179 -3.34 -9.19 8.96
C ASP A 179 -4.03 -9.87 10.16
N GLU A 180 -3.56 -11.01 10.59
CA GLU A 180 -4.09 -11.78 11.74
C GLU A 180 -5.41 -12.51 11.49
N VAL A 181 -6.08 -12.31 10.36
CA VAL A 181 -7.42 -12.86 10.08
C VAL A 181 -7.54 -13.52 8.72
N ASN A 182 -7.12 -12.80 7.69
CA ASN A 182 -7.30 -13.25 6.31
C ASN A 182 -6.15 -14.14 5.84
N ALA A 183 -6.30 -14.71 4.64
CA ALA A 183 -5.18 -15.34 3.94
C ALA A 183 -4.08 -14.30 3.67
N PRO A 184 -2.80 -14.66 3.80
CA PRO A 184 -1.72 -13.80 3.34
C PRO A 184 -1.89 -13.45 1.86
N VAL A 185 -1.46 -12.24 1.48
CA VAL A 185 -1.57 -11.74 0.09
C VAL A 185 -0.19 -11.45 -0.46
N VAL A 186 0.14 -12.06 -1.58
CA VAL A 186 1.34 -11.75 -2.37
C VAL A 186 0.98 -10.76 -3.47
N ILE A 187 1.77 -9.72 -3.61
CA ILE A 187 1.62 -8.70 -4.65
C ILE A 187 2.95 -8.59 -5.39
N ASP A 188 2.93 -8.76 -6.70
CA ASP A 188 4.10 -8.60 -7.56
C ASP A 188 4.32 -7.14 -8.01
N SER A 189 5.42 -6.88 -8.70
CA SER A 189 5.75 -5.54 -9.21
C SER A 189 4.77 -5.00 -10.25
N SER A 190 3.96 -5.86 -10.87
CA SER A 190 2.85 -5.50 -11.78
C SER A 190 1.54 -5.24 -11.05
N MET A 191 1.53 -5.34 -9.71
CA MET A 191 0.35 -5.22 -8.85
C MET A 191 -0.69 -6.32 -9.06
N ASN A 192 -0.29 -7.49 -9.52
CA ASN A 192 -1.12 -8.69 -9.46
C ASN A 192 -1.18 -9.18 -8.01
N VAL A 193 -2.36 -9.59 -7.58
CA VAL A 193 -2.65 -10.01 -6.20
C VAL A 193 -3.01 -11.49 -6.20
N VAL A 194 -2.38 -12.26 -5.33
CA VAL A 194 -2.63 -13.70 -5.16
C VAL A 194 -2.72 -14.01 -3.68
N ASP A 195 -3.79 -14.68 -3.27
CA ASP A 195 -3.97 -15.17 -1.91
C ASP A 195 -3.20 -16.47 -1.66
N VAL A 196 -2.51 -16.54 -0.53
CA VAL A 196 -1.91 -17.78 -0.02
C VAL A 196 -2.97 -18.51 0.83
N THR A 197 -3.71 -19.39 0.21
CA THR A 197 -4.91 -20.01 0.81
C THR A 197 -4.64 -21.22 1.70
N THR A 198 -3.37 -21.61 1.87
CA THR A 198 -2.97 -22.73 2.73
C THR A 198 -3.37 -22.47 4.17
N THR A 199 -4.14 -23.38 4.75
CA THR A 199 -4.75 -23.21 6.09
C THR A 199 -3.72 -23.04 7.21
N SER A 200 -2.51 -23.56 7.05
CA SER A 200 -1.43 -23.41 8.02
C SER A 200 -0.97 -21.96 8.23
N VAL A 201 -1.16 -21.08 7.23
CA VAL A 201 -0.71 -19.69 7.28
C VAL A 201 -1.84 -18.65 7.28
N VAL A 202 -3.08 -19.05 7.00
CA VAL A 202 -4.25 -18.16 7.12
C VAL A 202 -4.37 -17.67 8.56
N GLY A 203 -4.52 -16.36 8.74
CA GLY A 203 -4.60 -15.72 10.05
C GLY A 203 -3.24 -15.47 10.73
N SER A 204 -2.14 -15.57 10.00
CA SER A 204 -0.82 -15.22 10.51
C SER A 204 -0.70 -13.74 10.83
N LYS A 205 -0.01 -13.45 11.91
CA LYS A 205 0.23 -12.09 12.41
C LYS A 205 1.60 -11.56 12.03
N PHE A 206 2.59 -12.43 11.98
CA PHE A 206 3.98 -12.10 11.73
C PHE A 206 4.48 -12.80 10.48
N ILE A 207 5.40 -12.12 9.77
CA ILE A 207 5.99 -12.62 8.56
C ILE A 207 7.45 -12.16 8.46
N ALA A 208 8.31 -13.00 7.93
CA ALA A 208 9.70 -12.67 7.61
C ALA A 208 10.22 -13.55 6.49
N SER A 209 11.05 -13.00 5.60
CA SER A 209 11.81 -13.77 4.61
C SER A 209 13.19 -14.08 5.17
N PHE A 210 13.58 -15.36 5.18
CA PHE A 210 14.88 -15.80 5.64
C PHE A 210 15.33 -17.08 4.91
N ALA A 211 16.60 -17.15 4.55
CA ALA A 211 17.19 -18.32 3.87
C ALA A 211 16.35 -18.79 2.66
N ASN A 212 15.91 -17.86 1.83
CA ASN A 212 15.07 -18.08 0.65
C ASN A 212 13.72 -18.77 0.94
N ARG A 213 13.21 -18.64 2.16
CA ARG A 213 11.89 -19.14 2.58
C ARG A 213 11.08 -18.02 3.20
N MET A 214 9.77 -18.17 3.15
CA MET A 214 8.85 -17.29 3.86
C MET A 214 8.42 -17.95 5.17
N PHE A 215 8.58 -17.23 6.28
CA PHE A 215 8.21 -17.66 7.62
C PHE A 215 6.98 -16.93 8.10
N TYR A 216 6.02 -17.66 8.67
CA TYR A 216 4.75 -17.16 9.18
C TYR A 216 4.57 -17.57 10.64
N ALA A 217 4.04 -16.68 11.47
CA ALA A 217 3.81 -16.95 12.88
C ALA A 217 2.66 -16.12 13.47
N GLY A 218 2.31 -16.44 14.72
CA GLY A 218 1.33 -15.68 15.50
C GLY A 218 -0.12 -15.93 15.09
N LYS A 219 -0.42 -17.09 14.54
CA LYS A 219 -1.79 -17.53 14.29
C LYS A 219 -2.50 -17.78 15.61
N SER A 220 -3.71 -17.25 15.78
CA SER A 220 -4.44 -17.33 17.06
C SER A 220 -4.75 -18.76 17.54
N THR A 221 -4.85 -19.72 16.61
CA THR A 221 -5.11 -21.14 16.92
C THR A 221 -3.85 -21.94 17.26
N THR A 222 -2.68 -21.48 16.85
CA THR A 222 -1.37 -22.11 17.10
C THR A 222 -0.33 -21.02 17.33
N PRO A 223 -0.43 -20.26 18.43
CA PRO A 223 0.40 -19.07 18.65
C PRO A 223 1.88 -19.38 18.86
N GLU A 224 2.20 -20.61 19.25
CA GLU A 224 3.56 -21.12 19.46
C GLU A 224 4.20 -21.68 18.17
N GLU A 225 3.50 -21.68 17.03
CA GLU A 225 3.96 -22.32 15.81
C GLU A 225 4.54 -21.33 14.81
N LEU A 226 5.74 -21.61 14.31
CA LEU A 226 6.38 -20.96 13.19
C LEU A 226 6.29 -21.88 11.97
N VAL A 227 5.57 -21.46 10.94
CA VAL A 227 5.42 -22.21 9.68
C VAL A 227 6.33 -21.62 8.62
N PHE A 228 6.96 -22.44 7.78
CA PHE A 228 7.80 -21.95 6.69
C PHE A 228 7.49 -22.65 5.37
N SER A 229 7.66 -21.91 4.28
CA SER A 229 7.43 -22.36 2.92
C SER A 229 8.55 -23.27 2.40
N VAL A 230 8.34 -23.89 1.26
CA VAL A 230 9.40 -24.46 0.41
C VAL A 230 10.42 -23.37 0.07
N GLY A 231 11.66 -23.74 -0.17
CA GLY A 231 12.70 -22.79 -0.58
C GLY A 231 12.40 -22.16 -1.94
N PHE A 232 12.59 -20.85 -2.04
CA PHE A 232 12.33 -20.02 -3.23
C PHE A 232 10.86 -19.97 -3.69
N ASP A 233 9.90 -20.41 -2.83
CA ASP A 233 8.50 -20.48 -3.20
C ASP A 233 7.65 -20.11 -1.97
N GLU A 234 7.13 -18.89 -1.97
CA GLU A 234 6.50 -18.24 -0.82
C GLU A 234 5.10 -18.77 -0.48
N ASP A 235 4.43 -19.43 -1.41
CA ASP A 235 3.07 -19.95 -1.28
C ASP A 235 2.98 -21.49 -1.36
N ASN A 236 4.11 -22.17 -1.47
CA ASN A 236 4.20 -23.62 -1.51
C ASN A 236 4.54 -24.20 -0.13
N PHE A 237 3.68 -25.06 0.37
CA PHE A 237 3.81 -25.73 1.68
C PHE A 237 3.84 -27.26 1.55
N ALA A 238 4.33 -27.78 0.42
CA ALA A 238 4.49 -29.22 0.23
C ALA A 238 5.60 -29.79 1.13
N ALA A 239 5.35 -30.94 1.72
CA ALA A 239 6.28 -31.62 2.61
C ALA A 239 7.11 -32.72 1.92
N ASP A 240 6.81 -33.04 0.67
CA ASP A 240 7.34 -34.17 -0.10
C ASP A 240 8.34 -33.78 -1.19
N VAL A 241 8.78 -32.54 -1.22
CA VAL A 241 9.78 -32.02 -2.16
C VAL A 241 11.20 -32.10 -1.58
N GLY A 242 12.22 -31.96 -2.40
CA GLY A 242 13.63 -32.02 -1.98
C GLY A 242 14.08 -30.95 -0.99
N ASP A 243 13.33 -29.85 -0.89
CA ASP A 243 13.51 -28.76 0.08
C ASP A 243 12.15 -28.43 0.73
N PRO A 244 11.65 -29.30 1.64
CA PRO A 244 10.26 -29.30 2.07
C PRO A 244 9.90 -28.07 2.94
N ALA A 245 8.64 -27.68 2.87
CA ALA A 245 8.02 -26.82 3.86
C ALA A 245 7.88 -27.56 5.21
N GLY A 246 7.66 -26.81 6.27
CA GLY A 246 7.47 -27.40 7.60
C GLY A 246 7.04 -26.39 8.65
N SER A 247 7.03 -26.85 9.88
CA SER A 247 6.79 -25.98 11.03
C SER A 247 7.73 -26.30 12.20
N ILE A 248 7.94 -25.31 13.04
CA ILE A 248 8.69 -25.40 14.27
C ILE A 248 7.80 -24.91 15.38
N ARG A 249 7.65 -25.68 16.46
CA ARG A 249 6.99 -25.23 17.67
C ARG A 249 8.01 -24.78 18.69
N VAL A 250 7.75 -23.63 19.28
CA VAL A 250 8.46 -23.10 20.44
C VAL A 250 7.61 -23.30 21.69
N ASP A 251 8.22 -23.14 22.87
CA ASP A 251 7.54 -23.46 24.14
C ASP A 251 6.52 -22.41 24.57
N ASP A 252 6.42 -21.29 23.85
CA ASP A 252 5.57 -20.18 24.27
C ASP A 252 5.00 -19.39 23.06
N THR A 253 4.02 -18.52 23.32
CA THR A 253 3.38 -17.65 22.33
C THR A 253 4.41 -16.78 21.61
N ILE A 254 4.44 -16.86 20.29
CA ILE A 254 5.29 -16.01 19.45
C ILE A 254 4.69 -14.60 19.40
N THR A 255 5.44 -13.62 19.86
CA THR A 255 5.07 -12.19 19.86
C THR A 255 5.71 -11.39 18.75
N GLY A 256 6.66 -11.98 18.01
CA GLY A 256 7.31 -11.38 16.87
C GLY A 256 8.35 -12.29 16.24
N ILE A 257 8.62 -12.04 14.95
CA ILE A 257 9.77 -12.62 14.25
C ILE A 257 10.51 -11.50 13.52
N LYS A 258 11.83 -11.57 13.47
CA LYS A 258 12.64 -10.60 12.74
C LYS A 258 13.96 -11.21 12.30
N VAL A 259 14.35 -10.91 11.08
CA VAL A 259 15.70 -11.24 10.60
C VAL A 259 16.67 -10.17 11.04
N PHE A 260 17.76 -10.58 11.64
CA PHE A 260 18.88 -9.71 11.96
C PHE A 260 20.19 -10.42 11.63
N ARG A 261 20.96 -9.86 10.72
CA ARG A 261 22.14 -10.52 10.11
C ARG A 261 21.76 -11.90 9.53
N ASP A 262 22.46 -12.92 9.90
CA ASP A 262 22.32 -14.29 9.38
C ASP A 262 21.44 -15.17 10.29
N SER A 263 20.49 -14.57 11.02
CA SER A 263 19.65 -15.29 11.97
C SER A 263 18.22 -14.78 11.95
N LEU A 264 17.27 -15.70 12.07
CA LEU A 264 15.87 -15.40 12.33
C LEU A 264 15.65 -15.41 13.84
N PHE A 265 15.31 -14.26 14.40
CA PHE A 265 14.96 -14.12 15.81
C PHE A 265 13.46 -14.36 16.00
N ILE A 266 13.13 -15.19 16.97
CA ILE A 266 11.76 -15.47 17.39
C ILE A 266 11.61 -14.87 18.79
N PHE A 267 10.66 -13.98 18.95
CA PHE A 267 10.34 -13.36 20.22
C PHE A 267 9.12 -14.04 20.81
N CYS A 268 9.22 -14.46 22.05
CA CYS A 268 8.15 -15.12 22.79
C CYS A 268 7.66 -14.26 23.96
N GLU A 269 6.59 -14.68 24.61
CA GLU A 269 5.94 -13.91 25.67
C GLU A 269 6.75 -13.93 26.98
N ASN A 270 7.50 -15.04 27.29
CA ASN A 270 8.37 -15.19 28.45
C ASN A 270 9.81 -15.55 28.08
#